data_d5fc52385f789d8d970384946ae3b794
#
_entry.id   d5fc52385f789d8d970384946ae3b794
#
_cell.length_a   1.000
_cell.length_b   1.000
_cell.length_c   1.000
_cell.angle_alpha   90.00
_cell.angle_beta   90.00
_cell.angle_gamma   90.00
#
_symmetry.space_group_name_H-M   'P 1'
#
loop_
_entity.id
_entity.type
_entity.pdbx_description
1 polymer ?
#
loop_
_entity_poly.entity_id
_entity_poly.type
_entity_poly.pdbx_seq_one_letter_code
_entity_poly.pdbx_strand_id
1 'polypeptide(L)'
;PDEDAFIRTCEALVEAGHTVTEGSADNAKRRCVTAFATVVDPSGNTIELYWGRELDYTPLISPQGVAGFVTSYQQTGDMGFGHLVLPAPDFDATSTFYTEIIGMGITDILYPPGMEGAKIHFMHANNPRQHSLALFNAPHPLGVVHIMIEVETMDELGRGMDRAKAAGAHFMATLGRHVNDNMCSVYLLAPGGIAVEFGYDGILIDPQTHVATVSTEGDLWGHEYSFPGVED
;
A
#
# COMPACT_ATOMS: atom_id res chain seq x y z
N PRO A 1 -6.27 7.27 -13.71
CA PRO A 1 -7.56 7.95 -13.82
C PRO A 1 -7.49 9.04 -14.90
N ASP A 2 -8.62 9.30 -15.54
CA ASP A 2 -8.81 10.40 -16.44
C ASP A 2 -9.28 11.67 -15.69
N GLU A 3 -9.38 12.79 -16.41
CA GLU A 3 -9.82 14.06 -15.83
C GLU A 3 -11.22 13.97 -15.24
N ASP A 4 -12.14 13.32 -15.96
CA ASP A 4 -13.53 13.19 -15.52
C ASP A 4 -13.65 12.40 -14.21
N ALA A 5 -12.88 11.33 -14.05
CA ALA A 5 -12.86 10.55 -12.82
C ALA A 5 -12.26 11.37 -11.65
N PHE A 6 -11.21 12.15 -11.92
CA PHE A 6 -10.62 13.05 -10.93
C PHE A 6 -11.64 14.09 -10.46
N ILE A 7 -12.33 14.76 -11.39
CA ILE A 7 -13.35 15.78 -11.07
C ILE A 7 -14.48 15.17 -10.27
N ARG A 8 -15.06 14.06 -10.73
CA ARG A 8 -16.17 13.37 -10.01
C ARG A 8 -15.78 12.98 -8.59
N THR A 9 -14.57 12.48 -8.37
CA THR A 9 -14.12 12.09 -7.03
C THR A 9 -13.93 13.32 -6.13
N CYS A 10 -13.38 14.42 -6.65
CA CYS A 10 -13.28 15.68 -5.90
C CYS A 10 -14.66 16.23 -5.52
N GLU A 11 -15.63 16.20 -6.45
CA GLU A 11 -17.01 16.62 -6.19
C GLU A 11 -17.69 15.75 -5.11
N ALA A 12 -17.57 14.43 -5.21
CA ALA A 12 -18.12 13.51 -4.22
C ALA A 12 -17.53 13.74 -2.80
N LEU A 13 -16.24 14.04 -2.71
CA LEU A 13 -15.59 14.38 -1.44
C LEU A 13 -16.15 15.68 -0.85
N VAL A 14 -16.35 16.70 -1.69
CA VAL A 14 -16.95 17.98 -1.24
C VAL A 14 -18.41 17.78 -0.80
N GLU A 15 -19.20 17.01 -1.55
CA GLU A 15 -20.58 16.67 -1.21
C GLU A 15 -20.67 15.87 0.11
N ALA A 16 -19.68 15.03 0.39
CA ALA A 16 -19.56 14.30 1.66
C ALA A 16 -19.04 15.16 2.82
N GLY A 17 -18.74 16.46 2.57
CA GLY A 17 -18.33 17.42 3.59
C GLY A 17 -16.81 17.49 3.83
N HIS A 18 -16.00 16.85 2.98
CA HIS A 18 -14.54 16.95 3.07
C HIS A 18 -14.00 18.21 2.38
N THR A 19 -12.93 18.78 2.93
CA THR A 19 -12.24 19.90 2.30
C THR A 19 -11.26 19.37 1.27
N VAL A 20 -11.50 19.68 0.00
CA VAL A 20 -10.60 19.36 -1.11
C VAL A 20 -9.81 20.61 -1.47
N THR A 21 -8.49 20.52 -1.52
CA THR A 21 -7.59 21.62 -1.87
C THR A 21 -6.88 21.32 -3.17
N GLU A 22 -7.12 22.14 -4.19
CA GLU A 22 -6.43 22.01 -5.48
C GLU A 22 -4.94 22.34 -5.36
N GLY A 23 -4.11 21.55 -6.02
CA GLY A 23 -2.68 21.79 -6.11
C GLY A 23 -2.34 22.85 -7.14
N SER A 24 -1.29 23.64 -6.89
CA SER A 24 -0.79 24.60 -7.89
C SER A 24 -0.15 23.90 -9.09
N ALA A 25 -0.11 24.56 -10.25
CA ALA A 25 0.53 24.05 -11.46
C ALA A 25 2.02 23.70 -11.25
N ASP A 26 2.74 24.52 -10.47
CA ASP A 26 4.15 24.23 -10.14
C ASP A 26 4.30 22.96 -9.30
N ASN A 27 3.38 22.72 -8.38
CA ASN A 27 3.38 21.52 -7.56
C ASN A 27 2.93 20.27 -8.35
N ALA A 28 2.00 20.42 -9.31
CA ALA A 28 1.61 19.36 -10.22
C ALA A 28 2.79 18.94 -11.12
N LYS A 29 3.52 19.90 -11.66
CA LYS A 29 4.73 19.64 -12.44
C LYS A 29 5.81 18.89 -11.64
N ARG A 30 6.00 19.21 -10.36
CA ARG A 30 6.95 18.48 -9.49
C ARG A 30 6.53 17.02 -9.25
N ARG A 31 5.25 16.71 -9.38
CA ARG A 31 4.66 15.37 -9.25
C ARG A 31 4.57 14.64 -10.57
N CYS A 32 4.97 15.28 -11.67
CA CYS A 32 4.84 14.74 -13.03
C CYS A 32 3.38 14.33 -13.34
N VAL A 33 2.43 15.22 -12.98
CA VAL A 33 0.99 15.05 -13.24
C VAL A 33 0.41 16.32 -13.83
N THR A 34 -0.73 16.20 -14.52
CA THR A 34 -1.43 17.35 -15.08
C THR A 34 -2.08 18.20 -13.98
N ALA A 35 -2.78 17.56 -13.04
CA ALA A 35 -3.34 18.22 -11.86
C ALA A 35 -3.44 17.23 -10.70
N PHE A 36 -3.54 17.78 -9.49
CA PHE A 36 -3.83 17.03 -8.27
C PHE A 36 -4.61 17.88 -7.28
N ALA A 37 -5.25 17.21 -6.34
CA ALA A 37 -5.90 17.80 -5.18
C ALA A 37 -5.56 17.00 -3.93
N THR A 38 -5.58 17.67 -2.78
CA THR A 38 -5.37 17.03 -1.48
C THR A 38 -6.65 17.01 -0.67
N VAL A 39 -6.84 15.95 0.07
CA VAL A 39 -7.91 15.78 1.07
C VAL A 39 -7.31 15.09 2.29
N VAL A 40 -7.89 15.34 3.46
CA VAL A 40 -7.51 14.63 4.69
C VAL A 40 -8.60 13.63 5.02
N ASP A 41 -8.22 12.36 5.22
CA ASP A 41 -9.16 11.33 5.63
C ASP A 41 -9.60 11.49 7.09
N PRO A 42 -10.63 10.77 7.57
CA PRO A 42 -11.11 10.92 8.95
C PRO A 42 -10.09 10.61 10.04
N SER A 43 -9.06 9.83 9.75
CA SER A 43 -7.96 9.51 10.67
C SER A 43 -6.79 10.49 10.61
N GLY A 44 -6.87 11.53 9.76
CA GLY A 44 -5.87 12.59 9.64
C GLY A 44 -4.79 12.32 8.59
N ASN A 45 -4.89 11.27 7.77
CA ASN A 45 -3.93 11.01 6.70
C ASN A 45 -4.21 11.93 5.51
N THR A 46 -3.16 12.56 4.97
CA THR A 46 -3.28 13.39 3.76
C THR A 46 -3.20 12.53 2.51
N ILE A 47 -4.22 12.62 1.67
CA ILE A 47 -4.35 11.86 0.42
C ILE A 47 -4.23 12.83 -0.75
N GLU A 48 -3.51 12.44 -1.79
CA GLU A 48 -3.44 13.16 -3.06
C GLU A 48 -4.21 12.39 -4.14
N LEU A 49 -5.21 13.02 -4.71
CA LEU A 49 -5.88 12.59 -5.94
C LEU A 49 -5.19 13.27 -7.10
N TYR A 50 -4.98 12.57 -8.21
CA TYR A 50 -4.33 13.16 -9.39
C TYR A 50 -4.87 12.57 -10.70
N TRP A 51 -4.62 13.28 -11.80
CA TRP A 51 -4.82 12.75 -13.15
C TRP A 51 -3.69 13.21 -14.09
N GLY A 52 -3.57 12.51 -15.23
CA GLY A 52 -2.65 12.89 -16.28
C GLY A 52 -1.19 12.74 -15.88
N ARG A 53 -0.79 11.57 -15.31
CA ARG A 53 0.61 11.32 -14.99
C ARG A 53 1.48 11.31 -16.24
N GLU A 54 2.64 11.91 -16.17
CA GLU A 54 3.70 11.79 -17.18
C GLU A 54 4.36 10.42 -17.03
N LEU A 55 4.54 9.73 -18.15
CA LEU A 55 5.20 8.44 -18.20
C LEU A 55 6.56 8.59 -18.89
N ASP A 56 7.59 8.09 -18.25
CA ASP A 56 8.90 7.91 -18.87
C ASP A 56 9.04 6.42 -19.26
N TYR A 57 9.21 6.18 -20.57
CA TYR A 57 9.42 4.83 -21.11
C TYR A 57 10.90 4.41 -21.15
N THR A 58 11.79 5.23 -20.61
CA THR A 58 13.19 4.84 -20.44
C THR A 58 13.27 3.65 -19.50
N PRO A 59 13.89 2.53 -19.90
CA PRO A 59 14.00 1.36 -19.04
C PRO A 59 14.68 1.69 -17.72
N LEU A 60 14.13 1.19 -16.61
CA LEU A 60 14.77 1.29 -15.31
C LEU A 60 16.13 0.58 -15.35
N ILE A 61 17.18 1.34 -15.07
CA ILE A 61 18.53 0.78 -14.90
C ILE A 61 18.82 0.78 -13.40
N SER A 62 18.70 -0.38 -12.77
CA SER A 62 19.03 -0.55 -11.37
C SER A 62 20.53 -0.79 -11.19
N PRO A 63 21.26 0.06 -10.44
CA PRO A 63 22.67 -0.21 -10.10
C PRO A 63 22.84 -1.54 -9.34
N GLN A 64 21.78 -2.05 -8.73
CA GLN A 64 21.77 -3.30 -7.94
C GLN A 64 21.29 -4.51 -8.77
N GLY A 65 21.00 -4.33 -10.05
CA GLY A 65 20.60 -5.41 -10.96
C GLY A 65 19.16 -5.90 -10.73
N VAL A 66 18.29 -5.09 -10.15
CA VAL A 66 16.84 -5.38 -10.10
C VAL A 66 16.28 -5.23 -11.50
N ALA A 67 15.65 -6.28 -12.04
CA ALA A 67 15.09 -6.26 -13.40
C ALA A 67 13.83 -5.37 -13.47
N GLY A 68 12.99 -5.39 -12.44
CA GLY A 68 11.79 -4.59 -12.36
C GLY A 68 11.03 -4.75 -11.06
N PHE A 69 10.05 -3.88 -10.90
CA PHE A 69 9.05 -3.97 -9.84
C PHE A 69 7.70 -4.28 -10.47
N VAL A 70 6.86 -5.04 -9.77
CA VAL A 70 5.51 -5.38 -10.21
C VAL A 70 4.60 -4.16 -10.04
N THR A 71 4.61 -3.28 -11.04
CA THR A 71 3.83 -2.04 -11.08
C THR A 71 2.76 -2.03 -12.17
N SER A 72 2.82 -2.99 -13.08
CA SER A 72 1.85 -3.15 -14.17
C SER A 72 1.61 -4.61 -14.49
N TYR A 73 0.43 -4.90 -15.03
CA TYR A 73 0.09 -6.21 -15.55
C TYR A 73 -0.35 -6.09 -16.99
N GLN A 74 0.23 -6.87 -17.91
CA GLN A 74 0.13 -6.72 -19.36
C GLN A 74 -1.32 -6.64 -19.90
N GLN A 75 -2.27 -7.25 -19.22
CA GLN A 75 -3.66 -7.33 -19.66
C GLN A 75 -4.61 -6.46 -18.85
N THR A 76 -4.20 -5.95 -17.71
CA THR A 76 -5.07 -5.27 -16.74
C THR A 76 -4.60 -3.86 -16.37
N GLY A 77 -3.49 -3.41 -16.95
CA GLY A 77 -3.00 -2.05 -16.76
C GLY A 77 -2.19 -1.84 -15.48
N ASP A 78 -2.36 -0.68 -14.89
CA ASP A 78 -1.55 -0.20 -13.78
C ASP A 78 -1.94 -0.87 -12.46
N MET A 79 -0.98 -1.48 -11.79
CA MET A 79 -1.13 -2.06 -10.45
C MET A 79 -0.65 -1.12 -9.33
N GLY A 80 -0.24 0.10 -9.68
CA GLY A 80 0.36 1.02 -8.73
C GLY A 80 1.76 0.60 -8.29
N PHE A 81 2.29 1.31 -7.30
CA PHE A 81 3.65 1.09 -6.78
C PHE A 81 3.78 -0.22 -5.99
N GLY A 82 2.78 -0.55 -5.23
CA GLY A 82 2.67 -1.66 -4.30
C GLY A 82 1.45 -1.46 -3.44
N HIS A 83 1.60 -1.58 -2.12
CA HIS A 83 0.56 -1.18 -1.17
C HIS A 83 1.10 -0.29 -0.04
N LEU A 84 0.17 0.36 0.64
CA LEU A 84 0.42 1.21 1.80
C LEU A 84 -0.48 0.75 2.94
N VAL A 85 0.06 0.69 4.16
CA VAL A 85 -0.74 0.47 5.36
C VAL A 85 -0.76 1.74 6.19
N LEU A 86 -1.95 2.28 6.38
CA LEU A 86 -2.19 3.51 7.13
C LEU A 86 -2.75 3.23 8.52
N PRO A 87 -2.33 4.00 9.53
CA PRO A 87 -3.03 4.03 10.80
C PRO A 87 -4.41 4.65 10.63
N ALA A 88 -5.41 4.06 11.23
CA ALA A 88 -6.79 4.51 11.17
C ALA A 88 -7.43 4.48 12.56
N PRO A 89 -7.07 5.40 13.47
CA PRO A 89 -7.67 5.46 14.81
C PRO A 89 -9.19 5.76 14.77
N ASP A 90 -9.67 6.52 13.79
CA ASP A 90 -11.11 6.64 13.48
C ASP A 90 -11.48 5.64 12.38
N PHE A 91 -11.45 4.36 12.75
CA PHE A 91 -11.44 3.26 11.80
C PHE A 91 -12.70 3.19 10.94
N ASP A 92 -13.86 3.26 11.53
CA ASP A 92 -15.12 3.05 10.81
C ASP A 92 -15.40 4.21 9.84
N ALA A 93 -15.17 5.44 10.25
CA ALA A 93 -15.29 6.61 9.37
C ALA A 93 -14.24 6.57 8.25
N THR A 94 -12.99 6.17 8.56
CA THR A 94 -11.93 6.06 7.56
C THR A 94 -12.21 4.94 6.56
N SER A 95 -12.68 3.78 7.04
CA SER A 95 -13.09 2.68 6.15
C SER A 95 -14.21 3.11 5.21
N THR A 96 -15.26 3.78 5.73
CA THR A 96 -16.35 4.33 4.93
C THR A 96 -15.86 5.35 3.89
N PHE A 97 -14.93 6.23 4.27
CA PHE A 97 -14.32 7.19 3.35
C PHE A 97 -13.69 6.50 2.14
N TYR A 98 -12.89 5.46 2.36
CA TYR A 98 -12.24 4.76 1.25
C TYR A 98 -13.20 3.87 0.45
N THR A 99 -14.18 3.24 1.08
CA THR A 99 -15.08 2.33 0.37
C THR A 99 -16.21 3.06 -0.34
N GLU A 100 -16.84 4.04 0.27
CA GLU A 100 -18.06 4.66 -0.27
C GLU A 100 -17.78 5.93 -1.08
N ILE A 101 -16.69 6.68 -0.76
CA ILE A 101 -16.40 7.94 -1.45
C ILE A 101 -15.28 7.74 -2.47
N ILE A 102 -14.17 7.13 -2.08
CA ILE A 102 -13.04 6.85 -2.99
C ILE A 102 -13.35 5.67 -3.92
N GLY A 103 -14.20 4.72 -3.47
CA GLY A 103 -14.66 3.59 -4.28
C GLY A 103 -13.70 2.38 -4.27
N MET A 104 -12.94 2.18 -3.19
CA MET A 104 -12.13 0.98 -3.01
C MET A 104 -13.00 -0.19 -2.53
N GLY A 105 -12.68 -1.41 -2.98
CA GLY A 105 -13.34 -2.63 -2.49
C GLY A 105 -12.57 -3.25 -1.34
N ILE A 106 -13.28 -3.80 -0.33
CA ILE A 106 -12.64 -4.62 0.71
C ILE A 106 -12.29 -5.98 0.12
N THR A 107 -11.03 -6.39 0.28
CA THR A 107 -10.51 -7.67 -0.19
C THR A 107 -10.47 -8.71 0.92
N ASP A 108 -9.97 -8.31 2.10
CA ASP A 108 -9.88 -9.18 3.27
C ASP A 108 -10.00 -8.34 4.55
N ILE A 109 -10.48 -8.99 5.61
CA ILE A 109 -10.52 -8.42 6.96
C ILE A 109 -9.71 -9.34 7.86
N LEU A 110 -8.58 -8.85 8.37
CA LEU A 110 -7.75 -9.60 9.29
C LEU A 110 -8.04 -9.18 10.73
N TYR A 111 -8.24 -10.16 11.58
CA TYR A 111 -8.22 -10.02 13.05
C TYR A 111 -6.89 -10.62 13.55
N PRO A 112 -5.86 -9.78 13.82
CA PRO A 112 -4.53 -10.26 14.14
C PRO A 112 -4.54 -11.09 15.42
N PRO A 113 -3.93 -12.30 15.42
CA PRO A 113 -3.89 -13.15 16.61
C PRO A 113 -3.13 -12.48 17.75
N GLY A 114 -3.63 -12.61 18.97
CA GLY A 114 -3.01 -12.03 20.17
C GLY A 114 -3.17 -10.52 20.35
N MET A 115 -3.86 -9.83 19.44
CA MET A 115 -4.12 -8.39 19.51
C MET A 115 -5.63 -8.15 19.68
N GLU A 116 -6.13 -8.22 20.91
CA GLU A 116 -7.57 -8.05 21.18
C GLU A 116 -8.07 -6.69 20.68
N GLY A 117 -9.16 -6.72 19.91
CA GLY A 117 -9.79 -5.53 19.32
C GLY A 117 -9.06 -4.97 18.09
N ALA A 118 -7.90 -5.50 17.73
CA ALA A 118 -7.22 -5.10 16.49
C ALA A 118 -7.95 -5.67 15.27
N LYS A 119 -8.03 -4.86 14.21
CA LYS A 119 -8.52 -5.28 12.89
C LYS A 119 -7.81 -4.53 11.79
N ILE A 120 -7.68 -5.17 10.64
CA ILE A 120 -7.11 -4.58 9.44
C ILE A 120 -8.09 -4.82 8.30
N HIS A 121 -8.45 -3.76 7.58
CA HIS A 121 -9.16 -3.87 6.31
C HIS A 121 -8.16 -3.74 5.17
N PHE A 122 -8.03 -4.79 4.37
CA PHE A 122 -7.29 -4.76 3.10
C PHE A 122 -8.22 -4.34 1.98
N MET A 123 -7.77 -3.40 1.15
CA MET A 123 -8.63 -2.76 0.14
C MET A 123 -7.94 -2.75 -1.22
N HIS A 124 -8.68 -3.16 -2.26
CA HIS A 124 -8.22 -3.09 -3.64
C HIS A 124 -8.74 -1.84 -4.34
N ALA A 125 -7.95 -1.32 -5.26
CA ALA A 125 -8.38 -0.37 -6.27
C ALA A 125 -9.03 -1.14 -7.45
N ASN A 126 -9.42 -0.43 -8.51
CA ASN A 126 -9.91 -1.08 -9.72
C ASN A 126 -8.74 -1.62 -10.59
N ASN A 127 -7.96 -2.50 -10.00
CA ASN A 127 -6.84 -3.21 -10.62
C ASN A 127 -6.69 -4.59 -9.95
N PRO A 128 -5.90 -5.52 -10.53
CA PRO A 128 -5.82 -6.89 -10.03
C PRO A 128 -4.96 -7.09 -8.77
N ARG A 129 -4.28 -6.07 -8.24
CA ARG A 129 -3.54 -6.22 -6.98
C ARG A 129 -4.51 -6.54 -5.85
N GLN A 130 -4.22 -7.57 -5.06
CA GLN A 130 -5.09 -8.05 -3.98
C GLN A 130 -5.44 -6.90 -3.02
N HIS A 131 -4.48 -6.06 -2.66
CA HIS A 131 -4.76 -4.80 -1.98
C HIS A 131 -3.72 -3.73 -2.35
N SER A 132 -4.18 -2.49 -2.43
CA SER A 132 -3.34 -1.31 -2.64
C SER A 132 -3.27 -0.43 -1.40
N LEU A 133 -4.23 -0.62 -0.48
CA LEU A 133 -4.33 0.04 0.81
C LEU A 133 -4.71 -0.97 1.88
N ALA A 134 -4.15 -0.83 3.07
CA ALA A 134 -4.72 -1.42 4.27
C ALA A 134 -4.89 -0.37 5.36
N LEU A 135 -5.95 -0.50 6.15
CA LEU A 135 -6.25 0.35 7.30
C LEU A 135 -6.09 -0.47 8.57
N PHE A 136 -5.22 -0.03 9.46
CA PHE A 136 -5.02 -0.63 10.77
C PHE A 136 -5.65 0.25 11.86
N ASN A 137 -6.52 -0.30 12.68
CA ASN A 137 -7.30 0.44 13.67
C ASN A 137 -6.50 0.87 14.92
N ALA A 138 -5.29 1.37 14.71
CA ALA A 138 -4.45 1.89 15.76
C ALA A 138 -3.69 3.14 15.28
N PRO A 139 -3.28 4.04 16.17
CA PRO A 139 -2.38 5.13 15.83
C PRO A 139 -0.97 4.60 15.51
N HIS A 140 -0.24 5.31 14.67
CA HIS A 140 1.17 5.04 14.41
C HIS A 140 1.97 6.35 14.41
N PRO A 141 3.12 6.44 15.11
CA PRO A 141 3.83 7.69 15.32
C PRO A 141 4.37 8.33 14.05
N LEU A 142 4.62 7.56 13.00
CA LEU A 142 5.11 8.04 11.71
C LEU A 142 4.00 8.33 10.69
N GLY A 143 2.72 8.13 11.03
CA GLY A 143 1.61 8.31 10.11
C GLY A 143 1.56 7.28 8.97
N VAL A 144 2.39 6.26 9.01
CA VAL A 144 2.40 5.11 8.08
C VAL A 144 2.90 3.88 8.82
N VAL A 145 2.23 2.75 8.66
CA VAL A 145 2.64 1.48 9.29
C VAL A 145 3.76 0.85 8.45
N HIS A 146 3.51 0.61 7.17
CA HIS A 146 4.53 0.23 6.21
C HIS A 146 4.14 0.57 4.77
N ILE A 147 5.12 0.50 3.89
CA ILE A 147 4.93 0.49 2.44
C ILE A 147 5.41 -0.85 1.91
N MET A 148 4.75 -1.39 0.88
CA MET A 148 5.17 -2.62 0.22
C MET A 148 5.66 -2.35 -1.20
N ILE A 149 6.74 -3.04 -1.57
CA ILE A 149 7.29 -3.06 -2.92
C ILE A 149 7.44 -4.52 -3.35
N GLU A 150 6.87 -4.85 -4.52
CA GLU A 150 6.91 -6.20 -5.06
C GLU A 150 7.92 -6.31 -6.20
N VAL A 151 8.75 -7.35 -6.19
CA VAL A 151 9.68 -7.71 -7.26
C VAL A 151 9.16 -8.89 -8.07
N GLU A 152 9.71 -9.07 -9.28
CA GLU A 152 9.20 -10.03 -10.26
C GLU A 152 9.61 -11.48 -9.98
N THR A 153 10.68 -11.69 -9.19
CA THR A 153 11.22 -13.04 -8.97
C THR A 153 11.66 -13.26 -7.52
N MET A 154 11.59 -14.51 -7.08
CA MET A 154 12.14 -14.95 -5.79
C MET A 154 13.65 -14.67 -5.67
N ASP A 155 14.39 -14.75 -6.77
CA ASP A 155 15.81 -14.44 -6.79
C ASP A 155 16.11 -12.96 -6.51
N GLU A 156 15.23 -12.06 -6.95
CA GLU A 156 15.36 -10.64 -6.65
C GLU A 156 15.05 -10.36 -5.18
N LEU A 157 14.03 -11.01 -4.62
CA LEU A 157 13.75 -10.96 -3.18
C LEU A 157 14.96 -11.44 -2.38
N GLY A 158 15.51 -12.64 -2.70
CA GLY A 158 16.69 -13.20 -2.02
C GLY A 158 17.92 -12.28 -2.12
N ARG A 159 18.24 -11.80 -3.31
CA ARG A 159 19.34 -10.84 -3.52
C ARG A 159 19.10 -9.50 -2.79
N GLY A 160 17.85 -9.06 -2.69
CA GLY A 160 17.46 -7.89 -1.90
C GLY A 160 17.74 -8.08 -0.42
N MET A 161 17.39 -9.25 0.13
CA MET A 161 17.69 -9.64 1.50
C MET A 161 19.20 -9.65 1.78
N ASP A 162 19.99 -10.22 0.87
CA ASP A 162 21.47 -10.26 1.01
C ASP A 162 22.05 -8.84 1.05
N ARG A 163 21.58 -7.94 0.18
CA ARG A 163 22.00 -6.53 0.18
C ARG A 163 21.59 -5.80 1.47
N ALA A 164 20.37 -5.99 1.94
CA ALA A 164 19.88 -5.40 3.17
C ALA A 164 20.73 -5.86 4.37
N LYS A 165 21.00 -7.16 4.46
CA LYS A 165 21.87 -7.74 5.48
C LYS A 165 23.30 -7.18 5.41
N ALA A 166 23.89 -7.09 4.23
CA ALA A 166 25.21 -6.52 4.03
C ALA A 166 25.28 -5.02 4.39
N ALA A 167 24.18 -4.28 4.21
CA ALA A 167 24.05 -2.89 4.61
C ALA A 167 23.76 -2.70 6.11
N GLY A 168 23.57 -3.77 6.86
CA GLY A 168 23.22 -3.71 8.29
C GLY A 168 21.79 -3.24 8.56
N ALA A 169 20.87 -3.40 7.58
CA ALA A 169 19.47 -3.06 7.78
C ALA A 169 18.83 -3.97 8.85
N HIS A 170 17.98 -3.40 9.69
CA HIS A 170 17.20 -4.16 10.66
C HIS A 170 16.05 -4.87 9.95
N PHE A 171 15.96 -6.19 10.15
CA PHE A 171 14.82 -6.99 9.69
C PHE A 171 13.74 -6.95 10.77
N MET A 172 12.66 -6.24 10.50
CA MET A 172 11.49 -6.18 11.39
C MET A 172 10.67 -7.46 11.33
N ALA A 173 10.73 -8.19 10.22
CA ALA A 173 10.26 -9.57 10.13
C ALA A 173 11.17 -10.37 9.21
N THR A 174 11.37 -11.64 9.57
CA THR A 174 12.09 -12.61 8.73
C THR A 174 11.29 -12.95 7.48
N LEU A 175 11.86 -13.75 6.57
CA LEU A 175 11.13 -14.25 5.41
C LEU A 175 9.91 -15.06 5.87
N GLY A 176 8.76 -14.72 5.30
CA GLY A 176 7.49 -15.40 5.56
C GLY A 176 6.54 -15.33 4.39
N ARG A 177 5.36 -15.90 4.56
CA ARG A 177 4.28 -15.85 3.57
C ARG A 177 2.96 -15.55 4.25
N HIS A 178 2.30 -14.49 3.79
CA HIS A 178 1.00 -14.09 4.31
C HIS A 178 -0.14 -15.02 3.90
N VAL A 179 -1.21 -15.03 4.72
CA VAL A 179 -2.44 -15.81 4.46
C VAL A 179 -3.31 -15.10 3.42
N ASN A 180 -3.48 -13.78 3.54
CA ASN A 180 -4.47 -13.02 2.80
C ASN A 180 -4.14 -12.85 1.31
N ASP A 181 -2.89 -12.58 0.97
CA ASP A 181 -2.46 -12.31 -0.41
C ASP A 181 -1.35 -13.23 -0.93
N ASN A 182 -0.95 -14.23 -0.13
CA ASN A 182 0.17 -15.13 -0.42
C ASN A 182 1.52 -14.43 -0.65
N MET A 183 1.65 -13.14 -0.36
CA MET A 183 2.91 -12.43 -0.52
C MET A 183 4.02 -13.13 0.27
N CYS A 184 5.09 -13.49 -0.41
CA CYS A 184 6.31 -13.97 0.21
C CYS A 184 7.23 -12.78 0.42
N SER A 185 7.48 -12.37 1.65
CA SER A 185 8.12 -11.10 1.92
C SER A 185 9.03 -11.10 3.15
N VAL A 186 9.78 -10.02 3.30
CA VAL A 186 10.50 -9.62 4.51
C VAL A 186 10.14 -8.18 4.85
N TYR A 187 10.24 -7.82 6.12
CA TYR A 187 10.07 -6.43 6.54
C TYR A 187 11.40 -5.84 6.96
N LEU A 188 11.74 -4.70 6.38
CA LEU A 188 12.99 -3.98 6.60
C LEU A 188 12.70 -2.60 7.19
N LEU A 189 13.53 -2.15 8.12
CA LEU A 189 13.47 -0.78 8.61
C LEU A 189 14.31 0.12 7.71
N ALA A 190 13.65 1.08 7.04
CA ALA A 190 14.34 2.09 6.25
C ALA A 190 15.06 3.11 7.16
N PRO A 191 16.09 3.83 6.66
CA PRO A 191 16.82 4.83 7.45
C PRO A 191 15.93 5.92 8.07
N GLY A 192 14.77 6.22 7.48
CA GLY A 192 13.77 7.15 8.01
C GLY A 192 12.85 6.58 9.08
N GLY A 193 13.04 5.32 9.48
CA GLY A 193 12.21 4.64 10.48
C GLY A 193 10.92 4.02 9.92
N ILE A 194 10.64 4.17 8.63
CA ILE A 194 9.48 3.56 7.99
C ILE A 194 9.78 2.09 7.70
N ALA A 195 8.84 1.21 8.00
CA ALA A 195 8.91 -0.18 7.60
C ALA A 195 8.66 -0.32 6.09
N VAL A 196 9.47 -1.16 5.45
CA VAL A 196 9.32 -1.52 4.04
C VAL A 196 9.14 -3.03 3.97
N GLU A 197 7.97 -3.46 3.50
CA GLU A 197 7.76 -4.83 3.09
C GLU A 197 8.33 -5.01 1.67
N PHE A 198 9.25 -5.93 1.52
CA PHE A 198 9.86 -6.26 0.24
C PHE A 198 9.46 -7.68 -0.13
N GLY A 199 8.66 -7.82 -1.18
CA GLY A 199 7.89 -9.04 -1.44
C GLY A 199 7.90 -9.53 -2.88
N TYR A 200 7.38 -10.74 -3.06
CA TYR A 200 7.26 -11.47 -4.31
C TYR A 200 6.03 -12.39 -4.28
N ASP A 201 5.38 -12.58 -5.44
CA ASP A 201 4.36 -13.59 -5.67
C ASP A 201 3.03 -13.33 -4.94
N GLY A 202 2.61 -12.05 -4.85
CA GLY A 202 1.27 -11.70 -4.40
C GLY A 202 0.20 -12.20 -5.36
N ILE A 203 -0.91 -12.72 -4.83
CA ILE A 203 -2.03 -13.17 -5.67
C ILE A 203 -2.69 -12.00 -6.39
N LEU A 204 -3.23 -12.30 -7.57
CA LEU A 204 -4.07 -11.38 -8.32
C LEU A 204 -5.54 -11.72 -8.10
N ILE A 205 -6.37 -10.69 -8.03
CA ILE A 205 -7.82 -10.80 -7.95
C ILE A 205 -8.47 -10.18 -9.19
N ASP A 206 -9.70 -10.56 -9.45
CA ASP A 206 -10.58 -9.80 -10.32
C ASP A 206 -11.41 -8.83 -9.47
N PRO A 207 -11.15 -7.51 -9.54
CA PRO A 207 -11.81 -6.53 -8.68
C PRO A 207 -13.32 -6.44 -8.89
N GLN A 208 -13.84 -6.98 -10.01
CA GLN A 208 -15.27 -6.96 -10.31
C GLN A 208 -16.04 -8.11 -9.68
N THR A 209 -15.35 -9.21 -9.36
CA THR A 209 -15.99 -10.46 -8.89
C THR A 209 -15.45 -10.92 -7.53
N HIS A 210 -14.41 -10.25 -7.02
CA HIS A 210 -13.82 -10.61 -5.73
C HIS A 210 -14.82 -10.47 -4.59
N VAL A 211 -14.86 -11.47 -3.73
CA VAL A 211 -15.65 -11.46 -2.50
C VAL A 211 -14.70 -11.35 -1.31
N ALA A 212 -14.97 -10.39 -0.44
CA ALA A 212 -14.15 -10.16 0.74
C ALA A 212 -14.06 -11.42 1.62
N THR A 213 -12.85 -11.72 2.06
CA THR A 213 -12.55 -12.82 2.97
C THR A 213 -12.35 -12.32 4.40
N VAL A 214 -12.24 -13.25 5.34
CA VAL A 214 -11.89 -12.95 6.74
C VAL A 214 -10.76 -13.88 7.16
N SER A 215 -9.67 -13.28 7.63
CA SER A 215 -8.48 -13.99 8.12
C SER A 215 -8.33 -13.81 9.63
N THR A 216 -7.93 -14.87 10.31
CA THR A 216 -7.64 -14.89 11.76
C THR A 216 -6.18 -15.19 12.06
N GLU A 217 -5.41 -15.45 11.00
CA GLU A 217 -3.96 -15.65 11.04
C GLU A 217 -3.31 -14.70 10.04
N GLY A 218 -2.15 -14.16 10.37
CA GLY A 218 -1.40 -13.27 9.49
C GLY A 218 -0.60 -14.02 8.45
N ASP A 219 -0.03 -15.16 8.86
CA ASP A 219 1.02 -15.85 8.09
C ASP A 219 0.74 -17.35 7.94
N LEU A 220 1.06 -17.87 6.75
CA LEU A 220 1.10 -19.31 6.51
C LEU A 220 2.34 -19.93 7.14
N TRP A 221 3.44 -19.19 7.15
CA TRP A 221 4.73 -19.57 7.74
C TRP A 221 5.69 -18.39 7.77
N GLY A 222 6.69 -18.43 8.63
CA GLY A 222 7.73 -17.41 8.76
C GLY A 222 7.26 -16.16 9.50
N HIS A 223 7.79 -15.01 9.11
CA HIS A 223 7.55 -13.69 9.71
C HIS A 223 7.74 -13.68 11.23
N GLU A 224 8.94 -14.06 11.69
CA GLU A 224 9.34 -13.81 13.07
C GLU A 224 9.59 -12.30 13.22
N TYR A 225 8.73 -11.62 13.99
CA TYR A 225 8.76 -10.17 14.14
C TYR A 225 9.76 -9.73 15.21
N SER A 226 10.48 -8.64 14.93
CA SER A 226 11.42 -7.99 15.83
C SER A 226 11.29 -6.48 15.71
N PHE A 227 10.63 -5.85 16.68
CA PHE A 227 10.39 -4.41 16.65
C PHE A 227 11.50 -3.66 17.41
N PRO A 228 12.06 -2.56 16.85
CA PRO A 228 13.10 -1.78 17.51
C PRO A 228 12.61 -1.24 18.87
N GLY A 229 13.38 -1.48 19.93
CA GLY A 229 13.08 -1.00 21.28
C GLY A 229 12.09 -1.84 22.08
N VAL A 230 11.65 -2.96 21.54
CA VAL A 230 10.92 -3.99 22.29
C VAL A 230 11.92 -5.11 22.58
N GLU A 231 12.26 -5.33 23.84
CA GLU A 231 13.05 -6.50 24.27
C GLU A 231 12.12 -7.72 24.30
N ASP A 232 12.58 -8.85 23.76
CA ASP A 232 11.88 -10.15 23.76
C ASP A 232 11.73 -10.71 25.18
#